data_afdac2d7f55317e5ba101b204a17b2d6
#
_entry.id   afdac2d7f55317e5ba101b204a17b2d6
#
_cell.length_a   1.000
_cell.length_b   1.000
_cell.length_c   1.000
_cell.angle_alpha   90.00
_cell.angle_beta   90.00
_cell.angle_gamma   90.00
#
_symmetry.space_group_name_H-M   'P 1'
#
loop_
_entity.id
_entity.type
_entity.pdbx_description
1 polymer ?
#
loop_
_entity_poly.entity_id
_entity_poly.type
_entity_poly.pdbx_seq_one_letter_code
_entity_poly.pdbx_strand_id
1 'polypeptide(L)'
;MEEALRVIHVLAAAVWVGGTVALVFVAVPPVQRLEGEVRARLLREFGRRWRPIGWSAFGIAVATGLGLAAYDHAFDTAPTSFDAVLAAKGALAGLLAGGAYLHDYVLGPGLARQIREGRPQTLRPLLTGIGRGNLLITLALPVLGVVLSELVS
;
A
#
# COMPACT_ATOMS: atom_id res chain seq x y z
N MET A 1 -19.85 14.33 11.69
CA MET A 1 -19.60 12.95 11.23
C MET A 1 -18.53 12.94 10.15
N GLU A 2 -18.55 13.86 9.21
CA GLU A 2 -17.54 14.05 8.16
C GLU A 2 -16.13 14.25 8.73
N GLU A 3 -15.94 15.17 9.69
CA GLU A 3 -14.63 15.40 10.33
C GLU A 3 -14.04 14.12 10.94
N ALA A 4 -14.86 13.31 11.60
CA ALA A 4 -14.43 12.04 12.17
C ALA A 4 -13.97 11.05 11.09
N LEU A 5 -14.70 10.96 9.97
CA LEU A 5 -14.28 10.13 8.83
C LEU A 5 -12.96 10.62 8.23
N ARG A 6 -12.78 11.94 8.10
CA ARG A 6 -11.55 12.54 7.59
C ARG A 6 -10.35 12.24 8.50
N VAL A 7 -10.52 12.38 9.82
CA VAL A 7 -9.47 12.04 10.79
C VAL A 7 -9.10 10.56 10.72
N ILE A 8 -10.10 9.66 10.71
CA ILE A 8 -9.86 8.22 10.61
C ILE A 8 -9.15 7.86 9.30
N HIS A 9 -9.58 8.47 8.19
CA HIS A 9 -8.96 8.29 6.88
C HIS A 9 -7.47 8.67 6.90
N VAL A 10 -7.16 9.86 7.40
CA VAL A 10 -5.78 10.37 7.47
C VAL A 10 -4.90 9.50 8.38
N LEU A 11 -5.41 9.11 9.55
CA LEU A 11 -4.67 8.24 10.48
C LEU A 11 -4.41 6.85 9.85
N ALA A 12 -5.40 6.26 9.22
CA ALA A 12 -5.25 4.98 8.54
C ALA A 12 -4.25 5.07 7.37
N ALA A 13 -4.35 6.12 6.56
CA ALA A 13 -3.38 6.38 5.49
C ALA A 13 -1.97 6.59 6.04
N ALA A 14 -1.80 7.34 7.14
CA ALA A 14 -0.51 7.56 7.79
C ALA A 14 0.11 6.26 8.30
N VAL A 15 -0.68 5.35 8.88
CA VAL A 15 -0.20 4.02 9.30
C VAL A 15 0.27 3.21 8.09
N TRP A 16 -0.50 3.17 7.00
CA TRP A 16 -0.11 2.45 5.78
C TRP A 16 1.16 3.02 5.16
N VAL A 17 1.19 4.33 4.89
CA VAL A 17 2.32 5.02 4.25
C VAL A 17 3.56 4.97 5.13
N GLY A 18 3.44 5.37 6.39
CA GLY A 18 4.54 5.41 7.35
C GLY A 18 5.13 4.03 7.62
N GLY A 19 4.29 3.01 7.80
CA GLY A 19 4.73 1.63 7.98
C GLY A 19 5.42 1.06 6.74
N THR A 20 4.91 1.34 5.54
CA THR A 20 5.55 0.91 4.29
C THR A 20 6.92 1.58 4.13
N VAL A 21 7.02 2.90 4.36
CA VAL A 21 8.28 3.65 4.31
C VAL A 21 9.27 3.14 5.36
N ALA A 22 8.84 2.94 6.60
CA ALA A 22 9.67 2.41 7.67
C ALA A 22 10.21 1.01 7.35
N LEU A 23 9.38 0.12 6.79
CA LEU A 23 9.82 -1.20 6.36
C LEU A 23 10.86 -1.10 5.25
N VAL A 24 10.59 -0.34 4.19
CA VAL A 24 11.45 -0.29 2.99
C VAL A 24 12.78 0.40 3.26
N PHE A 25 12.78 1.51 3.98
CA PHE A 25 13.99 2.34 4.16
C PHE A 25 14.73 2.09 5.47
N VAL A 26 14.05 1.59 6.50
CA VAL A 26 14.66 1.41 7.83
C VAL A 26 14.86 -0.06 8.15
N ALA A 27 13.83 -0.90 8.03
CA ALA A 27 13.89 -2.29 8.49
C ALA A 27 14.58 -3.23 7.48
N VAL A 28 14.25 -3.12 6.19
CA VAL A 28 14.77 -4.03 5.15
C VAL A 28 16.26 -3.87 4.86
N PRO A 29 16.85 -2.65 4.73
CA PRO A 29 18.26 -2.50 4.35
C PRO A 29 19.26 -3.18 5.28
N PRO A 30 19.21 -3.05 6.62
CA PRO A 30 20.12 -3.77 7.49
C PRO A 30 19.94 -5.28 7.42
N VAL A 31 18.70 -5.76 7.25
CA VAL A 31 18.41 -7.20 7.16
C VAL A 31 18.98 -7.80 5.87
N GLN A 32 19.03 -7.04 4.78
CA GLN A 32 19.62 -7.50 3.51
C GLN A 32 21.12 -7.81 3.61
N ARG A 33 21.83 -7.27 4.60
CA ARG A 33 23.26 -7.51 4.86
C ARG A 33 23.53 -8.79 5.64
N LEU A 34 22.50 -9.41 6.17
CA LEU A 34 22.61 -10.64 6.97
C LEU A 34 22.74 -11.89 6.08
N GLU A 35 23.24 -12.97 6.67
CA GLU A 35 23.33 -14.27 6.02
C GLU A 35 21.95 -14.80 5.57
N GLY A 36 21.94 -15.67 4.55
CA GLY A 36 20.75 -16.05 3.82
C GLY A 36 19.59 -16.56 4.68
N GLU A 37 19.85 -17.42 5.66
CA GLU A 37 18.80 -18.01 6.51
C GLU A 37 18.24 -16.99 7.52
N VAL A 38 19.12 -16.26 8.21
CA VAL A 38 18.74 -15.22 9.18
C VAL A 38 17.95 -14.13 8.47
N ARG A 39 18.42 -13.67 7.31
CA ARG A 39 17.72 -12.71 6.46
C ARG A 39 16.32 -13.19 6.10
N ALA A 40 16.20 -14.41 5.59
CA ALA A 40 14.91 -14.96 5.17
C ALA A 40 13.93 -15.08 6.36
N ARG A 41 14.40 -15.45 7.53
CA ARG A 41 13.60 -15.53 8.77
C ARG A 41 13.08 -14.16 9.17
N LEU A 42 13.93 -13.15 9.24
CA LEU A 42 13.55 -11.79 9.65
C LEU A 42 12.57 -11.14 8.66
N LEU A 43 12.80 -11.28 7.34
CA LEU A 43 11.88 -10.74 6.34
C LEU A 43 10.50 -11.40 6.42
N ARG A 44 10.44 -12.72 6.68
CA ARG A 44 9.16 -13.41 6.90
C ARG A 44 8.46 -12.91 8.17
N GLU A 45 9.21 -12.69 9.24
CA GLU A 45 8.65 -12.21 10.51
C GLU A 45 8.09 -10.79 10.39
N PHE A 46 8.81 -9.88 9.72
CA PHE A 46 8.34 -8.54 9.43
C PHE A 46 7.05 -8.57 8.59
N GLY A 47 7.04 -9.35 7.51
CA GLY A 47 5.86 -9.49 6.67
C GLY A 47 4.67 -10.07 7.45
N ARG A 48 4.89 -11.08 8.29
CA ARG A 48 3.84 -11.70 9.10
C ARG A 48 3.21 -10.71 10.09
N ARG A 49 4.02 -9.86 10.71
CA ARG A 49 3.53 -8.85 11.67
C ARG A 49 2.92 -7.64 10.99
N TRP A 50 3.50 -7.21 9.86
CA TRP A 50 3.03 -6.04 9.13
C TRP A 50 1.71 -6.27 8.41
N ARG A 51 1.52 -7.44 7.77
CA ARG A 51 0.33 -7.72 6.97
C ARG A 51 -0.99 -7.38 7.66
N PRO A 52 -1.31 -7.89 8.87
CA PRO A 52 -2.58 -7.57 9.51
C PRO A 52 -2.74 -6.07 9.77
N ILE A 53 -1.68 -5.40 10.22
CA ILE A 53 -1.70 -3.95 10.51
C ILE A 53 -1.89 -3.16 9.22
N GLY A 54 -1.06 -3.42 8.21
CA GLY A 54 -1.10 -2.72 6.94
C GLY A 54 -2.43 -2.92 6.21
N TRP A 55 -2.88 -4.16 6.04
CA TRP A 55 -4.14 -4.43 5.35
C TRP A 55 -5.36 -3.87 6.08
N SER A 56 -5.38 -3.89 7.42
CA SER A 56 -6.44 -3.23 8.19
C SER A 56 -6.42 -1.72 7.99
N ALA A 57 -5.26 -1.08 8.06
CA ALA A 57 -5.11 0.35 7.83
C ALA A 57 -5.51 0.73 6.39
N PHE A 58 -5.08 -0.04 5.39
CA PHE A 58 -5.47 0.16 3.99
C PHE A 58 -6.99 0.04 3.80
N GLY A 59 -7.62 -1.02 4.35
CA GLY A 59 -9.06 -1.24 4.28
C GLY A 59 -9.86 -0.11 4.93
N ILE A 60 -9.43 0.36 6.11
CA ILE A 60 -10.04 1.51 6.79
C ILE A 60 -9.89 2.77 5.95
N ALA A 61 -8.70 3.04 5.38
CA ALA A 61 -8.48 4.19 4.51
C ALA A 61 -9.39 4.15 3.27
N VAL A 62 -9.54 2.98 2.62
CA VAL A 62 -10.45 2.84 1.47
C VAL A 62 -11.90 3.07 1.89
N ALA A 63 -12.37 2.42 2.95
CA ALA A 63 -13.75 2.54 3.42
C ALA A 63 -14.12 3.98 3.79
N THR A 64 -13.25 4.65 4.55
CA THR A 64 -13.46 6.05 4.95
C THR A 64 -13.33 7.01 3.77
N GLY A 65 -12.44 6.72 2.80
CA GLY A 65 -12.30 7.51 1.57
C GLY A 65 -13.55 7.43 0.69
N LEU A 66 -14.16 6.25 0.57
CA LEU A 66 -15.45 6.08 -0.12
C LEU A 66 -16.59 6.79 0.63
N GLY A 67 -16.58 6.73 1.96
CA GLY A 67 -17.53 7.47 2.79
C GLY A 67 -17.43 8.99 2.58
N LEU A 68 -16.23 9.54 2.52
CA LEU A 68 -16.00 10.96 2.23
C LEU A 68 -16.46 11.32 0.81
N ALA A 69 -16.12 10.51 -0.19
CA ALA A 69 -16.59 10.74 -1.56
C ALA A 69 -18.12 10.74 -1.68
N ALA A 70 -18.81 9.87 -0.94
CA ALA A 70 -20.27 9.88 -0.90
C ALA A 70 -20.83 11.12 -0.19
N TYR A 71 -20.13 11.65 0.81
CA TYR A 71 -20.50 12.90 1.49
C TYR A 71 -20.38 14.12 0.58
N ASP A 72 -19.32 14.18 -0.23
CA ASP A 72 -19.05 15.29 -1.16
C ASP A 72 -19.91 15.20 -2.44
N HIS A 73 -20.94 14.32 -2.48
CA HIS A 73 -21.84 14.10 -3.63
C HIS A 73 -21.11 13.84 -4.95
N ALA A 74 -19.93 13.20 -4.88
CA ALA A 74 -19.04 12.94 -6.02
C ALA A 74 -19.69 12.15 -7.16
N PHE A 75 -20.88 11.56 -6.94
CA PHE A 75 -21.56 10.70 -7.93
C PHE A 75 -22.86 11.29 -8.45
N ASP A 76 -23.27 12.49 -8.00
CA ASP A 76 -24.60 13.06 -8.26
C ASP A 76 -24.61 14.08 -9.41
N THR A 77 -23.45 14.53 -9.90
CA THR A 77 -23.32 15.60 -10.90
C THR A 77 -22.53 15.15 -12.14
N ALA A 78 -22.57 15.96 -13.20
CA ALA A 78 -21.73 15.73 -14.38
C ALA A 78 -20.24 15.66 -13.99
N PRO A 79 -19.43 14.79 -14.66
CA PRO A 79 -18.04 14.60 -14.32
C PRO A 79 -17.27 15.91 -14.22
N THR A 80 -16.62 16.13 -13.09
CA THR A 80 -15.81 17.32 -12.78
C THR A 80 -14.32 16.94 -12.70
N SER A 81 -13.45 17.93 -12.54
CA SER A 81 -12.04 17.68 -12.25
C SER A 81 -11.85 16.87 -10.96
N PHE A 82 -12.72 17.08 -9.96
CA PHE A 82 -12.76 16.31 -8.73
C PHE A 82 -13.01 14.82 -9.01
N ASP A 83 -14.03 14.48 -9.81
CA ASP A 83 -14.36 13.08 -10.14
C ASP A 83 -13.21 12.39 -10.89
N ALA A 84 -12.53 13.11 -11.79
CA ALA A 84 -11.38 12.58 -12.50
C ALA A 84 -10.22 12.24 -11.55
N VAL A 85 -9.89 13.10 -10.59
CA VAL A 85 -8.85 12.87 -9.60
C VAL A 85 -9.27 11.75 -8.63
N LEU A 86 -10.53 11.71 -8.20
CA LEU A 86 -11.07 10.65 -7.36
C LEU A 86 -11.01 9.30 -8.05
N ALA A 87 -11.40 9.23 -9.33
CA ALA A 87 -11.30 8.01 -10.14
C ALA A 87 -9.84 7.53 -10.29
N ALA A 88 -8.91 8.46 -10.57
CA ALA A 88 -7.49 8.15 -10.65
C ALA A 88 -6.95 7.62 -9.31
N LYS A 89 -7.33 8.24 -8.18
CA LYS A 89 -6.96 7.79 -6.84
C LYS A 89 -7.53 6.40 -6.54
N GLY A 90 -8.78 6.14 -6.90
CA GLY A 90 -9.42 4.83 -6.76
C GLY A 90 -8.73 3.75 -7.60
N ALA A 91 -8.39 4.06 -8.85
CA ALA A 91 -7.64 3.15 -9.73
C ALA A 91 -6.26 2.82 -9.17
N LEU A 92 -5.53 3.83 -8.67
CA LEU A 92 -4.22 3.62 -8.04
C LEU A 92 -4.33 2.81 -6.73
N ALA A 93 -5.36 3.04 -5.92
CA ALA A 93 -5.61 2.23 -4.74
C ALA A 93 -5.91 0.76 -5.10
N GLY A 94 -6.68 0.51 -6.15
CA GLY A 94 -6.93 -0.82 -6.69
C GLY A 94 -5.65 -1.50 -7.19
N LEU A 95 -4.82 -0.79 -7.96
CA LEU A 95 -3.51 -1.28 -8.41
C LEU A 95 -2.57 -1.58 -7.23
N LEU A 96 -2.56 -0.72 -6.22
CA LEU A 96 -1.78 -0.93 -5.00
C LEU A 96 -2.25 -2.18 -4.26
N ALA A 97 -3.57 -2.36 -4.08
CA ALA A 97 -4.13 -3.55 -3.44
C ALA A 97 -3.76 -4.83 -4.19
N GLY A 98 -3.93 -4.85 -5.52
CA GLY A 98 -3.55 -6.00 -6.36
C GLY A 98 -2.06 -6.29 -6.31
N GLY A 99 -1.23 -5.26 -6.43
CA GLY A 99 0.23 -5.38 -6.35
C GLY A 99 0.71 -5.83 -4.97
N ALA A 100 0.14 -5.30 -3.89
CA ALA A 100 0.45 -5.71 -2.53
C ALA A 100 0.01 -7.16 -2.26
N TYR A 101 -1.19 -7.55 -2.72
CA TYR A 101 -1.64 -8.93 -2.62
C TYR A 101 -0.70 -9.89 -3.35
N LEU A 102 -0.35 -9.58 -4.59
CA LEU A 102 0.57 -10.39 -5.39
C LEU A 102 1.95 -10.49 -4.73
N HIS A 103 2.47 -9.36 -4.24
CA HIS A 103 3.74 -9.29 -3.53
C HIS A 103 3.73 -10.14 -2.25
N ASP A 104 2.71 -9.99 -1.40
CA ASP A 104 2.68 -10.55 -0.06
C ASP A 104 2.26 -12.01 -0.01
N TYR A 105 1.30 -12.42 -0.85
CA TYR A 105 0.66 -13.72 -0.74
C TYR A 105 1.05 -14.70 -1.85
N VAL A 106 1.60 -14.20 -2.96
CA VAL A 106 1.99 -15.05 -4.11
C VAL A 106 3.49 -15.09 -4.29
N LEU A 107 4.10 -13.94 -4.58
CA LEU A 107 5.52 -13.88 -4.97
C LEU A 107 6.45 -14.06 -3.77
N GLY A 108 6.15 -13.47 -2.62
CA GLY A 108 6.95 -13.61 -1.41
C GLY A 108 7.06 -15.06 -0.94
N PRO A 109 5.94 -15.77 -0.74
CA PRO A 109 5.96 -17.21 -0.42
C PRO A 109 6.58 -18.07 -1.52
N GLY A 110 6.34 -17.73 -2.80
CA GLY A 110 6.94 -18.41 -3.95
C GLY A 110 8.47 -18.32 -3.96
N LEU A 111 9.01 -17.12 -3.76
CA LEU A 111 10.46 -16.90 -3.66
C LEU A 111 11.05 -17.63 -2.44
N ALA A 112 10.37 -17.58 -1.30
CA ALA A 112 10.81 -18.31 -0.10
C ALA A 112 10.86 -19.83 -0.33
N ARG A 113 9.95 -20.38 -1.13
CA ARG A 113 9.98 -21.80 -1.54
C ARG A 113 11.18 -22.06 -2.44
N GLN A 114 11.44 -21.26 -3.47
CA GLN A 114 12.61 -21.41 -4.35
C GLN A 114 13.92 -21.44 -3.55
N ILE A 115 14.06 -20.56 -2.56
CA ILE A 115 15.26 -20.51 -1.70
C ILE A 115 15.41 -21.79 -0.90
N ARG A 116 14.32 -22.30 -0.26
CA ARG A 116 14.40 -23.54 0.53
C ARG A 116 14.72 -24.77 -0.29
N GLU A 117 14.24 -24.82 -1.54
CA GLU A 117 14.46 -25.94 -2.47
C GLU A 117 15.79 -25.85 -3.23
N GLY A 118 16.63 -24.83 -2.94
CA GLY A 118 17.88 -24.60 -3.66
C GLY A 118 17.69 -24.27 -5.15
N ARG A 119 16.48 -23.83 -5.55
CA ARG A 119 16.13 -23.52 -6.94
C ARG A 119 16.56 -22.10 -7.30
N PRO A 120 16.76 -21.81 -8.61
CA PRO A 120 17.02 -20.46 -9.09
C PRO A 120 15.93 -19.47 -8.64
N GLN A 121 16.33 -18.29 -8.15
CA GLN A 121 15.44 -17.26 -7.61
C GLN A 121 14.78 -16.43 -8.74
N THR A 122 14.05 -17.06 -9.64
CA THR A 122 13.46 -16.43 -10.83
C THR A 122 12.37 -15.41 -10.50
N LEU A 123 11.72 -15.52 -9.32
CA LEU A 123 10.68 -14.58 -8.88
C LEU A 123 11.24 -13.30 -8.26
N ARG A 124 12.54 -13.25 -7.93
CA ARG A 124 13.15 -12.11 -7.25
C ARG A 124 13.03 -10.78 -8.01
N PRO A 125 13.33 -10.69 -9.33
CA PRO A 125 13.22 -9.42 -10.05
C PRO A 125 11.77 -8.93 -10.11
N LEU A 126 10.80 -9.82 -10.31
CA LEU A 126 9.38 -9.47 -10.34
C LEU A 126 8.90 -8.97 -8.97
N LEU A 127 9.24 -9.68 -7.89
CA LEU A 127 8.93 -9.26 -6.52
C LEU A 127 9.49 -7.86 -6.23
N THR A 128 10.74 -7.59 -6.62
CA THR A 128 11.39 -6.29 -6.42
C THR A 128 10.70 -5.20 -7.26
N GLY A 129 10.36 -5.48 -8.50
CA GLY A 129 9.68 -4.54 -9.40
C GLY A 129 8.30 -4.13 -8.86
N ILE A 130 7.49 -5.11 -8.46
CA ILE A 130 6.17 -4.85 -7.87
C ILE A 130 6.31 -4.10 -6.54
N GLY A 131 7.27 -4.46 -5.69
CA GLY A 131 7.51 -3.74 -4.43
C GLY A 131 7.87 -2.28 -4.64
N ARG A 132 8.69 -1.95 -5.64
CA ARG A 132 9.02 -0.56 -6.02
C ARG A 132 7.80 0.18 -6.57
N GLY A 133 7.03 -0.44 -7.46
CA GLY A 133 5.80 0.13 -7.98
C GLY A 133 4.79 0.44 -6.87
N ASN A 134 4.58 -0.49 -5.96
CA ASN A 134 3.71 -0.29 -4.79
C ASN A 134 4.18 0.86 -3.90
N LEU A 135 5.48 1.02 -3.68
CA LEU A 135 6.03 2.13 -2.93
C LEU A 135 5.73 3.48 -3.61
N LEU A 136 5.94 3.58 -4.92
CA LEU A 136 5.64 4.80 -5.69
C LEU A 136 4.15 5.15 -5.62
N ILE A 137 3.26 4.18 -5.79
CA ILE A 137 1.81 4.40 -5.68
C ILE A 137 1.44 4.81 -4.24
N THR A 138 2.03 4.15 -3.24
CA THR A 138 1.81 4.49 -1.82
C THR A 138 2.17 5.95 -1.53
N LEU A 139 3.24 6.48 -2.12
CA LEU A 139 3.64 7.89 -1.95
C LEU A 139 2.79 8.85 -2.79
N ALA A 140 2.29 8.42 -3.95
CA ALA A 140 1.44 9.24 -4.81
C ALA A 140 0.02 9.46 -4.25
N LEU A 141 -0.55 8.47 -3.55
CA LEU A 141 -1.92 8.54 -3.04
C LEU A 141 -2.19 9.72 -2.07
N PRO A 142 -1.31 10.04 -1.10
CA PRO A 142 -1.46 11.24 -0.26
C PRO A 142 -1.42 12.55 -1.07
N VAL A 143 -0.56 12.63 -2.08
CA VAL A 143 -0.46 13.81 -2.96
C VAL A 143 -1.78 14.05 -3.67
N LEU A 144 -2.38 13.01 -4.25
CA LEU A 144 -3.72 13.11 -4.85
C LEU A 144 -4.80 13.47 -3.82
N GLY A 145 -4.62 13.05 -2.56
CA GLY A 145 -5.50 13.44 -1.46
C GLY A 145 -5.47 14.94 -1.19
N VAL A 146 -4.29 15.55 -1.21
CA VAL A 146 -4.15 17.02 -1.09
C VAL A 146 -4.76 17.73 -2.28
N VAL A 147 -4.49 17.26 -3.51
CA VAL A 147 -5.11 17.85 -4.72
C VAL A 147 -6.64 17.81 -4.65
N LEU A 148 -7.22 16.69 -4.18
CA LEU A 148 -8.68 16.60 -3.99
C LEU A 148 -9.21 17.62 -2.97
N SER A 149 -8.49 17.84 -1.86
CA SER A 149 -8.92 18.79 -0.83
C SER A 149 -8.92 20.25 -1.34
N GLU A 150 -8.00 20.58 -2.24
CA GLU A 150 -7.96 21.91 -2.88
C GLU A 150 -9.09 22.13 -3.90
N LEU A 151 -9.61 21.05 -4.50
CA LEU A 151 -10.73 21.16 -5.46
C LEU A 151 -12.09 21.30 -4.79
N VAL A 152 -12.19 21.03 -3.48
CA VAL A 152 -13.43 21.12 -2.68
C VAL A 152 -13.46 22.41 -1.84
N SER A 153 -12.31 23.04 -1.59
CA SER A 153 -12.20 24.31 -0.84
C SER A 153 -12.57 25.52 -1.69
#